data_a7e3c21e83cb81e136ca2bd04609ab31
#
_entry.id   a7e3c21e83cb81e136ca2bd04609ab31
#
_cell.length_a   1.000
_cell.length_b   1.000
_cell.length_c   1.000
_cell.angle_alpha   90.00
_cell.angle_beta   90.00
_cell.angle_gamma   90.00
#
_symmetry.space_group_name_H-M   'P 1'
#
loop_
_entity.id
_entity.type
_entity.pdbx_description
1 polymer ?
#
loop_
_entity_poly.entity_id
_entity_poly.type
_entity_poly.pdbx_seq_one_letter_code
_entity_poly.pdbx_strand_id
1 'polypeptide(L)'
;MLKYFINRLGISIVTLAIVITSVFFLVRLAPGGPFDGERRLPVEIEKNLKAAYHLDKPLSEQFFLYCKNLSKGDLGPSFRQKDFSVSQLIASGLPVSVLLGFLALLLALTIGCSVGIFCGANQGHPVDRLLMSVNNLNLAVPSIVSSPILILIFAVALSWFPAGGALSFQHYILPATAX
;
A
#
# COMPACT_ATOMS: atom_id res chain seq x y z
N MET A 1 24.76 -17.61 -13.55
CA MET A 1 23.87 -16.45 -13.35
C MET A 1 22.48 -16.70 -13.95
N LEU A 2 22.37 -17.02 -15.25
CA LEU A 2 21.08 -17.25 -15.92
C LEU A 2 20.26 -18.37 -15.30
N LYS A 3 20.87 -19.52 -14.98
CA LYS A 3 20.18 -20.65 -14.33
C LYS A 3 19.58 -20.24 -12.97
N TYR A 4 20.34 -19.47 -12.19
CA TYR A 4 19.86 -18.95 -10.90
C TYR A 4 18.64 -18.04 -11.08
N PHE A 5 18.72 -17.13 -12.06
CA PHE A 5 17.64 -16.18 -12.37
C PHE A 5 16.36 -16.92 -12.80
N ILE A 6 16.50 -17.89 -13.72
CA ILE A 6 15.36 -18.69 -14.22
C ILE A 6 14.71 -19.47 -13.07
N ASN A 7 15.53 -20.11 -12.22
CA ASN A 7 15.02 -20.88 -11.08
C ASN A 7 14.28 -19.97 -10.10
N ARG A 8 14.83 -18.79 -9.81
CA ARG A 8 14.21 -17.81 -8.91
C ARG A 8 12.88 -17.28 -9.49
N LEU A 9 12.86 -16.99 -10.79
CA LEU A 9 11.63 -16.58 -11.48
C LEU A 9 10.56 -17.69 -11.42
N GLY A 10 10.95 -18.94 -11.64
CA GLY A 10 10.04 -20.08 -11.54
C GLY A 10 9.42 -20.23 -10.14
N ILE A 11 10.27 -20.13 -9.11
CA ILE A 11 9.81 -20.17 -7.72
C ILE A 11 8.84 -19.02 -7.44
N SER A 12 9.15 -17.81 -7.91
CA SER A 12 8.30 -16.63 -7.73
C SER A 12 6.93 -16.80 -8.37
N ILE A 13 6.88 -17.38 -9.57
CA ILE A 13 5.60 -17.66 -10.27
C ILE A 13 4.76 -18.66 -9.47
N VAL A 14 5.39 -19.73 -8.98
CA VAL A 14 4.70 -20.76 -8.18
C VAL A 14 4.17 -20.12 -6.87
N THR A 15 5.01 -19.35 -6.20
CA THR A 15 4.60 -18.63 -4.97
C THR A 15 3.41 -17.71 -5.24
N LEU A 16 3.48 -16.95 -6.33
CA LEU A 16 2.39 -16.02 -6.72
C LEU A 16 1.10 -16.80 -7.00
N ALA A 17 1.18 -17.93 -7.72
CA ALA A 17 0.03 -18.77 -7.99
C ALA A 17 -0.60 -19.32 -6.70
N ILE A 18 0.23 -19.76 -5.75
CA ILE A 18 -0.23 -20.23 -4.43
C ILE A 18 -0.94 -19.10 -3.67
N VAL A 19 -0.35 -17.91 -3.64
CA VAL A 19 -0.93 -16.75 -2.94
C VAL A 19 -2.28 -16.37 -3.57
N ILE A 20 -2.33 -16.26 -4.90
CA ILE A 20 -3.57 -15.92 -5.64
C ILE A 20 -4.67 -16.94 -5.30
N THR A 21 -4.34 -18.23 -5.38
CA THR A 21 -5.29 -19.33 -5.09
C THR A 21 -5.76 -19.26 -3.63
N SER A 22 -4.82 -19.14 -2.69
CA SER A 22 -5.13 -19.10 -1.26
C SER A 22 -6.03 -17.91 -0.91
N VAL A 23 -5.68 -16.72 -1.39
CA VAL A 23 -6.47 -15.50 -1.12
C VAL A 23 -7.86 -15.62 -1.73
N PHE A 24 -7.97 -16.14 -2.96
CA PHE A 24 -9.27 -16.34 -3.61
C PHE A 24 -10.19 -17.20 -2.74
N PHE A 25 -9.71 -18.37 -2.31
CA PHE A 25 -10.52 -19.29 -1.50
C PHE A 25 -10.77 -18.77 -0.09
N LEU A 26 -9.76 -18.17 0.55
CA LEU A 26 -9.92 -17.60 1.91
C LEU A 26 -11.02 -16.53 1.96
N VAL A 27 -11.01 -15.62 0.98
CA VAL A 27 -12.00 -14.53 0.93
C VAL A 27 -13.41 -15.09 0.69
N ARG A 28 -13.54 -16.14 -0.12
CA ARG A 28 -14.86 -16.73 -0.44
C ARG A 28 -15.38 -17.70 0.60
N LEU A 29 -14.49 -18.33 1.38
CA LEU A 29 -14.87 -19.25 2.45
C LEU A 29 -15.10 -18.53 3.78
N ALA A 30 -14.61 -17.28 3.90
CA ALA A 30 -14.81 -16.47 5.09
C ALA A 30 -16.31 -16.22 5.30
N PRO A 31 -16.80 -16.34 6.54
CA PRO A 31 -18.20 -16.03 6.82
C PRO A 31 -18.50 -14.56 6.55
N GLY A 32 -19.64 -14.31 5.93
CA GLY A 32 -20.03 -12.98 5.46
C GLY A 32 -19.74 -12.79 3.98
N GLY A 33 -20.67 -12.21 3.27
CA GLY A 33 -20.53 -11.94 1.84
C GLY A 33 -19.89 -10.57 1.58
N PRO A 34 -19.43 -10.32 0.37
CA PRO A 34 -18.86 -9.01 0.02
C PRO A 34 -19.88 -7.86 0.10
N PHE A 35 -21.15 -8.21 0.22
CA PHE A 35 -22.26 -7.24 0.31
C PHE A 35 -22.89 -7.19 1.71
N ASP A 36 -22.36 -7.93 2.68
CA ASP A 36 -22.84 -7.95 4.07
C ASP A 36 -22.27 -6.73 4.84
N GLY A 37 -22.64 -5.54 4.36
CA GLY A 37 -22.31 -4.29 5.03
C GLY A 37 -23.26 -4.00 6.21
N GLU A 38 -23.15 -2.80 6.76
CA GLU A 38 -23.94 -2.34 7.91
C GLU A 38 -25.47 -2.36 7.67
N ARG A 39 -25.89 -2.34 6.40
CA ARG A 39 -27.31 -2.44 6.04
C ARG A 39 -27.55 -3.69 5.20
N ARG A 40 -28.39 -4.57 5.69
CA ARG A 40 -28.83 -5.74 4.94
C ARG A 40 -29.60 -5.29 3.69
N LEU A 41 -29.12 -5.70 2.54
CA LEU A 41 -29.80 -5.43 1.28
C LEU A 41 -31.08 -6.27 1.15
N PRO A 42 -32.13 -5.75 0.50
CA PRO A 42 -33.27 -6.60 0.13
C PRO A 42 -32.79 -7.83 -0.67
N VAL A 43 -33.44 -8.96 -0.43
CA VAL A 43 -33.04 -10.28 -0.98
C VAL A 43 -32.93 -10.24 -2.51
N GLU A 44 -33.83 -9.51 -3.16
CA GLU A 44 -33.83 -9.38 -4.61
C GLU A 44 -32.60 -8.63 -5.14
N ILE A 45 -32.21 -7.56 -4.44
CA ILE A 45 -31.04 -6.75 -4.82
C ILE A 45 -29.76 -7.57 -4.59
N GLU A 46 -29.69 -8.28 -3.47
CA GLU A 46 -28.55 -9.16 -3.16
C GLU A 46 -28.40 -10.25 -4.23
N LYS A 47 -29.50 -10.87 -4.63
CA LYS A 47 -29.52 -11.90 -5.69
C LYS A 47 -29.02 -11.35 -7.03
N ASN A 48 -29.50 -10.19 -7.42
CA ASN A 48 -29.09 -9.52 -8.66
C ASN A 48 -27.59 -9.15 -8.63
N LEU A 49 -27.12 -8.66 -7.49
CA LEU A 49 -25.69 -8.36 -7.30
C LEU A 49 -24.83 -9.64 -7.39
N LYS A 50 -25.24 -10.70 -6.71
CA LYS A 50 -24.53 -11.98 -6.77
C LYS A 50 -24.44 -12.52 -8.20
N ALA A 51 -25.51 -12.41 -8.98
CA ALA A 51 -25.52 -12.80 -10.38
C ALA A 51 -24.61 -11.89 -11.23
N ALA A 52 -24.67 -10.59 -11.02
CA ALA A 52 -23.84 -9.61 -11.76
C ALA A 52 -22.33 -9.83 -11.52
N TYR A 53 -21.97 -10.28 -10.32
CA TYR A 53 -20.58 -10.56 -9.95
C TYR A 53 -20.20 -12.05 -10.11
N HIS A 54 -21.10 -12.86 -10.69
CA HIS A 54 -20.93 -14.30 -10.91
C HIS A 54 -20.67 -15.11 -9.63
N LEU A 55 -21.15 -14.62 -8.49
CA LEU A 55 -21.00 -15.28 -7.18
C LEU A 55 -21.99 -16.44 -7.00
N ASP A 56 -22.95 -16.56 -7.91
CA ASP A 56 -23.93 -17.62 -7.97
C ASP A 56 -23.37 -18.94 -8.57
N LYS A 57 -22.20 -18.87 -9.21
CA LYS A 57 -21.55 -20.01 -9.89
C LYS A 57 -20.75 -20.88 -8.91
N PRO A 58 -20.47 -22.15 -9.30
CA PRO A 58 -19.54 -22.98 -8.50
C PRO A 58 -18.18 -22.30 -8.31
N LEU A 59 -17.54 -22.52 -7.16
CA LEU A 59 -16.24 -21.89 -6.82
C LEU A 59 -15.15 -22.15 -7.86
N SER A 60 -15.16 -23.35 -8.47
CA SER A 60 -14.21 -23.70 -9.53
C SER A 60 -14.37 -22.82 -10.77
N GLU A 61 -15.61 -22.53 -11.16
CA GLU A 61 -15.91 -21.67 -12.30
C GLU A 61 -15.56 -20.21 -11.99
N GLN A 62 -15.88 -19.75 -10.78
CA GLN A 62 -15.49 -18.42 -10.31
C GLN A 62 -13.96 -18.26 -10.34
N PHE A 63 -13.22 -19.26 -9.88
CA PHE A 63 -11.75 -19.25 -9.87
C PHE A 63 -11.19 -19.17 -11.29
N PHE A 64 -11.71 -19.97 -12.20
CA PHE A 64 -11.28 -19.94 -13.60
C PHE A 64 -11.52 -18.58 -14.24
N LEU A 65 -12.73 -18.00 -14.04
CA LEU A 65 -13.06 -16.66 -14.54
C LEU A 65 -12.11 -15.59 -13.95
N TYR A 66 -11.85 -15.70 -12.64
CA TYR A 66 -10.93 -14.78 -11.94
C TYR A 66 -9.53 -14.86 -12.55
N CYS A 67 -8.98 -16.04 -12.74
CA CYS A 67 -7.65 -16.22 -13.35
C CYS A 67 -7.61 -15.71 -14.81
N LYS A 68 -8.68 -15.96 -15.57
CA LYS A 68 -8.82 -15.47 -16.95
C LYS A 68 -8.84 -13.95 -17.02
N ASN A 69 -9.59 -13.30 -16.12
CA ASN A 69 -9.65 -11.84 -16.05
C ASN A 69 -8.32 -11.25 -15.57
N LEU A 70 -7.72 -11.87 -14.56
CA LEU A 70 -6.41 -11.49 -14.04
C LEU A 70 -5.33 -11.53 -15.12
N SER A 71 -5.35 -12.53 -16.00
CA SER A 71 -4.39 -12.64 -17.11
C SER A 71 -4.54 -11.51 -18.14
N LYS A 72 -5.69 -10.82 -18.16
CA LYS A 72 -5.94 -9.66 -19.02
C LYS A 72 -5.70 -8.32 -18.29
N GLY A 73 -5.28 -8.38 -17.03
CA GLY A 73 -5.10 -7.20 -16.19
C GLY A 73 -6.40 -6.67 -15.58
N ASP A 74 -7.48 -7.44 -15.71
CA ASP A 74 -8.77 -7.08 -15.14
C ASP A 74 -8.88 -7.69 -13.73
N LEU A 75 -8.84 -6.83 -12.72
CA LEU A 75 -8.95 -7.22 -11.31
C LEU A 75 -10.41 -7.27 -10.83
N GLY A 76 -11.34 -7.01 -11.73
CA GLY A 76 -12.76 -7.06 -11.44
C GLY A 76 -13.32 -5.75 -10.87
N PRO A 77 -14.64 -5.72 -10.63
CA PRO A 77 -15.31 -4.55 -10.07
C PRO A 77 -14.98 -4.41 -8.57
N SER A 78 -15.01 -3.17 -8.09
CA SER A 78 -14.82 -2.89 -6.66
C SER A 78 -16.12 -3.19 -5.91
N PHE A 79 -16.04 -3.95 -4.81
CA PHE A 79 -17.20 -4.17 -3.93
C PHE A 79 -17.48 -2.96 -3.02
N ARG A 80 -16.51 -2.08 -2.87
CA ARG A 80 -16.63 -0.90 -1.99
C ARG A 80 -17.07 0.35 -2.74
N GLN A 81 -16.57 0.53 -3.96
CA GLN A 81 -16.91 1.68 -4.82
C GLN A 81 -17.58 1.17 -6.10
N LYS A 82 -18.92 1.26 -6.14
CA LYS A 82 -19.76 0.60 -7.14
C LYS A 82 -19.47 0.99 -8.59
N ASP A 83 -19.00 2.23 -8.82
CA ASP A 83 -18.79 2.76 -10.16
C ASP A 83 -17.37 2.58 -10.69
N PHE A 84 -16.52 1.86 -9.93
CA PHE A 84 -15.10 1.71 -10.27
C PHE A 84 -14.67 0.25 -10.31
N SER A 85 -13.77 -0.07 -11.23
CA SER A 85 -13.04 -1.33 -11.19
C SER A 85 -11.83 -1.22 -10.24
N VAL A 86 -11.38 -2.35 -9.72
CA VAL A 86 -10.17 -2.41 -8.87
C VAL A 86 -8.96 -1.88 -9.64
N SER A 87 -8.87 -2.22 -10.94
CA SER A 87 -7.79 -1.73 -11.83
C SER A 87 -7.76 -0.21 -11.92
N GLN A 88 -8.95 0.44 -12.03
CA GLN A 88 -9.06 1.90 -12.06
C GLN A 88 -8.62 2.53 -10.74
N LEU A 89 -9.02 1.95 -9.61
CA LEU A 89 -8.64 2.45 -8.28
C LEU A 89 -7.13 2.36 -8.07
N ILE A 90 -6.53 1.25 -8.49
CA ILE A 90 -5.07 1.08 -8.43
C ILE A 90 -4.39 2.09 -9.36
N ALA A 91 -4.86 2.23 -10.60
CA ALA A 91 -4.26 3.16 -11.57
C ALA A 91 -4.32 4.62 -11.10
N SER A 92 -5.35 5.01 -10.36
CA SER A 92 -5.48 6.37 -9.83
C SER A 92 -4.60 6.60 -8.59
N GLY A 93 -4.45 5.60 -7.72
CA GLY A 93 -3.68 5.72 -6.47
C GLY A 93 -2.20 5.41 -6.60
N LEU A 94 -1.85 4.47 -7.48
CA LEU A 94 -0.46 3.99 -7.61
C LEU A 94 0.56 5.08 -7.96
N PRO A 95 0.28 6.01 -8.90
CA PRO A 95 1.26 7.07 -9.22
C PRO A 95 1.59 7.94 -8.00
N VAL A 96 0.59 8.27 -7.19
CA VAL A 96 0.78 9.07 -5.96
C VAL A 96 1.65 8.29 -4.97
N SER A 97 1.34 7.01 -4.77
CA SER A 97 2.07 6.14 -3.84
C SER A 97 3.52 5.92 -4.28
N VAL A 98 3.74 5.70 -5.58
CA VAL A 98 5.10 5.50 -6.15
C VAL A 98 5.92 6.79 -6.01
N LEU A 99 5.34 7.95 -6.34
CA LEU A 99 6.03 9.24 -6.19
C LEU A 99 6.39 9.50 -4.72
N LEU A 100 5.44 9.28 -3.82
CA LEU A 100 5.66 9.46 -2.39
C LEU A 100 6.76 8.53 -1.87
N GLY A 101 6.70 7.25 -2.23
CA GLY A 101 7.72 6.27 -1.82
C GLY A 101 9.10 6.62 -2.39
N PHE A 102 9.16 7.10 -3.63
CA PHE A 102 10.42 7.53 -4.24
C PHE A 102 11.00 8.75 -3.52
N LEU A 103 10.17 9.75 -3.20
CA LEU A 103 10.61 10.95 -2.49
C LEU A 103 11.09 10.59 -1.06
N ALA A 104 10.36 9.73 -0.36
CA ALA A 104 10.75 9.26 0.97
C ALA A 104 12.09 8.51 0.92
N LEU A 105 12.26 7.62 -0.06
CA LEU A 105 13.52 6.89 -0.25
C LEU A 105 14.69 7.85 -0.56
N LEU A 106 14.47 8.84 -1.41
CA LEU A 106 15.48 9.83 -1.77
C LEU A 106 15.92 10.63 -0.53
N LEU A 107 14.96 11.09 0.29
CA LEU A 107 15.22 11.79 1.54
C LEU A 107 15.99 10.89 2.52
N ALA A 108 15.53 9.65 2.69
CA ALA A 108 16.18 8.69 3.58
C ALA A 108 17.63 8.41 3.17
N LEU A 109 17.89 8.23 1.88
CA LEU A 109 19.23 8.00 1.36
C LEU A 109 20.12 9.24 1.52
N THR A 110 19.63 10.41 1.13
CA THR A 110 20.44 11.64 1.20
C THR A 110 20.79 12.00 2.65
N ILE A 111 19.80 12.02 3.53
CA ILE A 111 20.01 12.37 4.94
C ILE A 111 20.75 11.24 5.65
N GLY A 112 20.27 10.01 5.51
CA GLY A 112 20.83 8.85 6.18
C GLY A 112 22.28 8.59 5.82
N CYS A 113 22.63 8.62 4.52
CA CYS A 113 24.01 8.45 4.07
C CYS A 113 24.89 9.60 4.56
N SER A 114 24.41 10.85 4.47
CA SER A 114 25.17 12.02 4.92
C SER A 114 25.48 11.95 6.42
N VAL A 115 24.45 11.68 7.23
CA VAL A 115 24.59 11.54 8.68
C VAL A 115 25.49 10.31 9.01
N GLY A 116 25.26 9.19 8.34
CA GLY A 116 26.03 7.95 8.56
C GLY A 116 27.51 8.13 8.24
N ILE A 117 27.84 8.77 7.11
CA ILE A 117 29.24 9.07 6.74
C ILE A 117 29.88 10.01 7.77
N PHE A 118 29.15 11.06 8.17
CA PHE A 118 29.65 12.01 9.16
C PHE A 118 29.92 11.32 10.51
N CYS A 119 28.99 10.52 11.00
CA CYS A 119 29.15 9.77 12.25
C CYS A 119 30.29 8.77 12.17
N GLY A 120 30.41 8.05 11.04
CA GLY A 120 31.52 7.12 10.83
C GLY A 120 32.89 7.77 10.82
N ALA A 121 32.99 8.98 10.23
CA ALA A 121 34.22 9.76 10.20
C ALA A 121 34.59 10.39 11.56
N ASN A 122 33.58 10.61 12.42
CA ASN A 122 33.75 11.29 13.73
C ASN A 122 33.34 10.37 14.89
N GLN A 123 33.61 9.08 14.78
CA GLN A 123 33.20 8.06 15.73
C GLN A 123 33.64 8.42 17.18
N GLY A 124 32.67 8.40 18.11
CA GLY A 124 32.91 8.70 19.51
C GLY A 124 32.85 10.19 19.88
N HIS A 125 32.74 11.08 18.90
CA HIS A 125 32.61 12.51 19.15
C HIS A 125 31.23 12.81 19.78
N PRO A 126 31.08 13.86 20.61
CA PRO A 126 29.76 14.21 21.18
C PRO A 126 28.66 14.41 20.14
N VAL A 127 28.96 14.95 18.97
CA VAL A 127 28.00 15.15 17.87
C VAL A 127 27.53 13.81 17.30
N ASP A 128 28.46 12.85 17.14
CA ASP A 128 28.12 11.50 16.72
C ASP A 128 27.11 10.85 17.69
N ARG A 129 27.40 10.94 19.01
CA ARG A 129 26.50 10.40 20.04
C ARG A 129 25.14 11.07 20.03
N LEU A 130 25.09 12.39 19.82
CA LEU A 130 23.84 13.14 19.72
C LEU A 130 23.01 12.69 18.52
N LEU A 131 23.62 12.62 17.31
CA LEU A 131 22.95 12.21 16.08
C LEU A 131 22.44 10.77 16.18
N MET A 132 23.22 9.87 16.74
CA MET A 132 22.81 8.49 16.97
C MET A 132 21.65 8.40 17.97
N SER A 133 21.65 9.23 19.02
CA SER A 133 20.54 9.28 19.98
C SER A 133 19.26 9.76 19.34
N VAL A 134 19.34 10.82 18.52
CA VAL A 134 18.19 11.35 17.77
C VAL A 134 17.64 10.26 16.80
N ASN A 135 18.53 9.60 16.09
CA ASN A 135 18.14 8.52 15.17
C ASN A 135 17.42 7.37 15.92
N ASN A 136 17.97 6.97 17.08
CA ASN A 136 17.34 5.92 17.90
C ASN A 136 15.96 6.34 18.41
N LEU A 137 15.79 7.61 18.79
CA LEU A 137 14.49 8.14 19.19
C LEU A 137 13.51 8.12 18.03
N ASN A 138 13.95 8.50 16.83
CA ASN A 138 13.11 8.47 15.63
C ASN A 138 12.64 7.04 15.31
N LEU A 139 13.54 6.05 15.43
CA LEU A 139 13.18 4.64 15.23
C LEU A 139 12.20 4.10 16.29
N ALA A 140 12.23 4.67 17.50
CA ALA A 140 11.36 4.24 18.60
C ALA A 140 9.93 4.76 18.46
N VAL A 141 9.73 5.85 17.71
CA VAL A 141 8.40 6.47 17.55
C VAL A 141 7.75 5.92 16.25
N PRO A 142 6.62 5.20 16.35
CA PRO A 142 5.94 4.73 15.14
C PRO A 142 5.48 5.89 14.27
N SER A 143 5.56 5.74 12.94
CA SER A 143 5.13 6.78 11.98
C SER A 143 3.66 7.17 12.13
N ILE A 144 2.82 6.24 12.62
CA ILE A 144 1.41 6.51 12.89
C ILE A 144 1.22 7.60 13.97
N VAL A 145 2.24 7.80 14.83
CA VAL A 145 2.23 8.86 15.86
C VAL A 145 2.91 10.14 15.34
N SER A 146 4.05 10.00 14.67
CA SER A 146 4.81 11.16 14.17
C SER A 146 4.08 11.91 13.06
N SER A 147 3.36 11.21 12.17
CA SER A 147 2.67 11.83 11.03
C SER A 147 1.61 12.86 11.48
N PRO A 148 0.67 12.53 12.38
CA PRO A 148 -0.28 13.54 12.88
C PRO A 148 0.38 14.70 13.61
N ILE A 149 1.49 14.47 14.33
CA ILE A 149 2.23 15.52 15.03
C ILE A 149 2.84 16.49 14.02
N LEU A 150 3.46 15.99 12.95
CA LEU A 150 4.01 16.81 11.86
C LEU A 150 2.92 17.64 11.19
N ILE A 151 1.75 17.05 10.93
CA ILE A 151 0.60 17.76 10.36
C ILE A 151 0.14 18.87 11.31
N LEU A 152 -0.01 18.56 12.60
CA LEU A 152 -0.48 19.54 13.61
C LEU A 152 0.48 20.74 13.69
N ILE A 153 1.79 20.48 13.71
CA ILE A 153 2.79 21.55 13.82
C ILE A 153 2.92 22.34 12.50
N PHE A 154 3.22 21.64 11.40
CA PHE A 154 3.64 22.29 10.16
C PHE A 154 2.49 22.69 9.23
N ALA A 155 1.35 21.99 9.30
CA ALA A 155 0.19 22.34 8.47
C ALA A 155 -0.82 23.19 9.23
N VAL A 156 -1.13 22.83 10.51
CA VAL A 156 -2.17 23.54 11.27
C VAL A 156 -1.61 24.77 11.99
N ALA A 157 -0.58 24.59 12.84
CA ALA A 157 -0.08 25.68 13.69
C ALA A 157 0.75 26.69 12.88
N LEU A 158 1.64 26.22 12.01
CA LEU A 158 2.54 27.10 11.23
C LEU A 158 2.00 27.44 9.83
N SER A 159 1.06 26.67 9.32
CA SER A 159 0.48 26.84 7.97
C SER A 159 1.54 26.84 6.84
N TRP A 160 2.65 26.12 7.04
CA TRP A 160 3.73 26.04 6.05
C TRP A 160 3.41 25.08 4.90
N PHE A 161 2.69 24.01 5.19
CA PHE A 161 2.38 22.94 4.24
C PHE A 161 0.90 22.57 4.31
N PRO A 162 0.32 22.06 3.21
CA PRO A 162 -1.05 21.57 3.24
C PRO A 162 -1.17 20.29 4.10
N ALA A 163 -2.30 20.15 4.80
CA ALA A 163 -2.55 19.03 5.70
C ALA A 163 -2.83 17.72 4.96
N GLY A 164 -3.19 17.77 3.67
CA GLY A 164 -3.50 16.58 2.88
C GLY A 164 -3.78 16.92 1.43
N GLY A 165 -3.92 15.87 0.61
CA GLY A 165 -4.14 16.01 -0.84
C GLY A 165 -2.91 15.58 -1.63
N ALA A 166 -2.96 15.75 -2.97
CA ALA A 166 -1.86 15.38 -3.88
C ALA A 166 -1.80 16.31 -5.10
N LEU A 167 -2.24 17.58 -4.93
CA LEU A 167 -2.40 18.53 -6.04
C LEU A 167 -1.10 19.23 -6.45
N SER A 168 -0.16 19.37 -5.51
CA SER A 168 1.11 20.07 -5.76
C SER A 168 2.24 19.37 -5.00
N PHE A 169 3.49 19.70 -5.32
CA PHE A 169 4.67 19.13 -4.68
C PHE A 169 4.65 19.31 -3.15
N GLN A 170 4.12 20.42 -2.66
CA GLN A 170 4.05 20.71 -1.22
C GLN A 170 3.25 19.66 -0.43
N HIS A 171 2.27 19.00 -1.06
CA HIS A 171 1.46 17.94 -0.43
C HIS A 171 2.27 16.68 -0.12
N TYR A 172 3.41 16.49 -0.79
CA TYR A 172 4.25 15.29 -0.62
C TYR A 172 5.31 15.47 0.47
N ILE A 173 5.59 16.72 0.91
CA ILE A 173 6.71 17.00 1.83
C ILE A 173 6.46 16.35 3.21
N LEU A 174 5.32 16.66 3.85
CA LEU A 174 5.03 16.11 5.18
C LEU A 174 4.92 14.57 5.17
N PRO A 175 4.16 13.94 4.25
CA PRO A 175 4.13 12.48 4.21
C PRO A 175 5.49 11.83 3.91
N ALA A 176 6.30 12.43 3.04
CA ALA A 176 7.63 11.91 2.72
C ALA A 176 8.59 12.01 3.91
N THR A 177 8.49 13.09 4.70
CA THR A 177 9.30 13.25 5.92
C THR A 177 8.83 12.36 7.06
N ALA A 178 7.60 11.89 7.04
CA ALA A 178 7.03 10.96 8.03
C ALA A 178 7.34 9.51 7.77
N UNK A 179 7.45 9.50 6.58
CA UNK A 179 7.67 8.25 6.16
C UNK A 179 8.91 7.73 6.44
#